data_95fe3b51c5f35e2d3f8cfbbe1afa03da
#
_entry.id   95fe3b51c5f35e2d3f8cfbbe1afa03da
#
_cell.length_a   1.000
_cell.length_b   1.000
_cell.length_c   1.000
_cell.angle_alpha   90.00
_cell.angle_beta   90.00
_cell.angle_gamma   90.00
#
_symmetry.space_group_name_H-M   'P 1'
#
loop_
_entity.id
_entity.type
_entity.pdbx_description
1 polymer ?
#
loop_
_entity_poly.entity_id
_entity_poly.type
_entity_poly.pdbx_seq_one_letter_code
_entity_poly.pdbx_strand_id
1 'polypeptide(L)'
;VESAADLVEASDGRVVPLAVDLTKPETIKAAAKSAQDVELVVNNAGVLKAASPLADDAIDALDFEIDVNVKGLIRMVQAFAPVLKSNGGGALVQLNSVASLRNFADFATYSASKAASYSITQGLRDKLSEQGTHVVSVHPGPIDTDMADDAGLTEVAEPPSLVADGILAALESGEFHVFPDSMAKDVWQNYKSFARKVVEGSMSEEEAAS
;
A
#
# COMPACT_ATOMS: atom_id res chain seq x y z
N VAL A 1 8.87 7.24 -17.24
CA VAL A 1 8.34 8.47 -17.86
C VAL A 1 7.71 8.14 -19.20
N GLU A 2 8.33 7.32 -20.06
CA GLU A 2 7.72 6.86 -21.34
C GLU A 2 6.39 6.12 -21.12
N SER A 3 6.30 5.27 -20.10
CA SER A 3 5.08 4.52 -19.75
C SER A 3 3.88 5.38 -19.34
N ALA A 4 4.07 6.67 -19.10
CA ALA A 4 3.01 7.61 -18.75
C ALA A 4 2.61 8.53 -19.91
N ALA A 5 3.17 8.36 -21.12
CA ALA A 5 2.95 9.27 -22.24
C ALA A 5 1.47 9.37 -22.62
N ASP A 6 0.80 8.24 -22.73
CA ASP A 6 -0.63 8.16 -23.08
C ASP A 6 -1.51 8.84 -22.03
N LEU A 7 -1.16 8.72 -20.73
CA LEU A 7 -1.88 9.37 -19.64
C LEU A 7 -1.68 10.89 -19.67
N VAL A 8 -0.47 11.35 -20.00
CA VAL A 8 -0.18 12.79 -20.15
C VAL A 8 -1.01 13.38 -21.27
N GLU A 9 -1.06 12.71 -22.43
CA GLU A 9 -1.85 13.15 -23.59
C GLU A 9 -3.35 13.14 -23.26
N ALA A 10 -3.87 12.04 -22.69
CA ALA A 10 -5.28 11.92 -22.35
C ALA A 10 -5.76 12.88 -21.24
N SER A 11 -4.83 13.43 -20.46
CA SER A 11 -5.14 14.31 -19.33
C SER A 11 -5.14 15.81 -19.66
N ASP A 12 -4.86 16.21 -20.90
CA ASP A 12 -4.65 17.61 -21.29
C ASP A 12 -3.58 18.32 -20.40
N GLY A 13 -2.50 17.61 -20.08
CA GLY A 13 -1.38 18.12 -19.29
C GLY A 13 -1.62 18.18 -17.77
N ARG A 14 -2.72 17.64 -17.26
CA ARG A 14 -2.96 17.52 -15.81
C ARG A 14 -2.08 16.46 -15.15
N VAL A 15 -1.64 15.45 -15.89
CA VAL A 15 -0.70 14.43 -15.41
C VAL A 15 0.74 14.93 -15.62
N VAL A 16 1.50 15.00 -14.53
CA VAL A 16 2.92 15.37 -14.53
C VAL A 16 3.74 14.11 -14.16
N PRO A 17 4.47 13.50 -15.12
CA PRO A 17 5.24 12.31 -14.85
C PRO A 17 6.55 12.65 -14.12
N LEU A 18 6.79 11.97 -12.99
CA LEU A 18 8.01 12.05 -12.21
C LEU A 18 8.69 10.67 -12.14
N ALA A 19 10.00 10.62 -12.32
CA ALA A 19 10.76 9.39 -12.15
C ALA A 19 11.01 9.13 -10.66
N VAL A 20 10.42 8.06 -10.12
CA VAL A 20 10.58 7.65 -8.73
C VAL A 20 11.03 6.19 -8.68
N ASP A 21 12.11 5.94 -7.94
CA ASP A 21 12.60 4.60 -7.61
C ASP A 21 12.56 4.45 -6.08
N LEU A 22 11.73 3.52 -5.58
CA LEU A 22 11.51 3.32 -4.15
C LEU A 22 12.77 2.85 -3.41
N THR A 23 13.76 2.32 -4.14
CA THR A 23 15.07 1.94 -3.58
C THR A 23 16.04 3.12 -3.48
N LYS A 24 15.72 4.26 -4.12
CA LYS A 24 16.57 5.45 -4.22
C LYS A 24 15.94 6.66 -3.53
N PRO A 25 16.27 6.94 -2.26
CA PRO A 25 15.66 8.02 -1.48
C PRO A 25 15.75 9.41 -2.13
N GLU A 26 16.78 9.66 -2.93
CA GLU A 26 16.98 10.93 -3.62
C GLU A 26 15.91 11.21 -4.68
N THR A 27 15.42 10.17 -5.37
CA THR A 27 14.36 10.32 -6.38
C THR A 27 13.02 10.66 -5.73
N ILE A 28 12.73 10.03 -4.59
CA ILE A 28 11.53 10.28 -3.79
C ILE A 28 11.55 11.72 -3.24
N LYS A 29 12.68 12.16 -2.69
CA LYS A 29 12.84 13.53 -2.19
C LYS A 29 12.70 14.57 -3.29
N ALA A 30 13.22 14.28 -4.48
CA ALA A 30 13.07 15.16 -5.64
C ALA A 30 11.59 15.26 -6.07
N ALA A 31 10.86 14.15 -6.10
CA ALA A 31 9.43 14.12 -6.39
C ALA A 31 8.62 14.95 -5.36
N ALA A 32 8.86 14.74 -4.07
CA ALA A 32 8.20 15.49 -3.01
C ALA A 32 8.49 16.99 -3.08
N LYS A 33 9.72 17.37 -3.48
CA LYS A 33 10.08 18.78 -3.69
C LYS A 33 9.33 19.40 -4.86
N SER A 34 9.02 18.64 -5.90
CA SER A 34 8.31 19.11 -7.10
C SER A 34 6.80 19.14 -6.93
N ALA A 35 6.24 18.36 -5.99
CA ALA A 35 4.82 18.15 -5.79
C ALA A 35 4.39 18.65 -4.39
N GLN A 36 4.55 19.98 -4.16
CA GLN A 36 4.29 20.60 -2.87
C GLN A 36 2.81 20.86 -2.57
N ASP A 37 1.95 20.71 -3.55
CA ASP A 37 0.49 20.88 -3.50
C ASP A 37 -0.28 19.57 -3.33
N VAL A 38 0.42 18.46 -3.05
CA VAL A 38 -0.19 17.13 -2.89
C VAL A 38 -1.00 17.04 -1.60
N GLU A 39 -2.27 16.64 -1.75
CA GLU A 39 -3.22 16.36 -0.67
C GLU A 39 -3.53 14.85 -0.54
N LEU A 40 -3.21 14.05 -1.57
CA LEU A 40 -3.39 12.60 -1.58
C LEU A 40 -2.14 11.91 -2.10
N VAL A 41 -1.61 10.97 -1.32
CA VAL A 41 -0.53 10.08 -1.74
C VAL A 41 -1.07 8.65 -1.84
N VAL A 42 -1.03 8.06 -3.05
CA VAL A 42 -1.33 6.64 -3.26
C VAL A 42 -0.02 5.89 -3.48
N ASN A 43 0.46 5.20 -2.44
CA ASN A 43 1.65 4.35 -2.52
C ASN A 43 1.26 2.97 -3.07
N ASN A 44 1.17 2.89 -4.39
CA ASN A 44 0.75 1.71 -5.13
C ASN A 44 1.92 0.81 -5.55
N ALA A 45 3.08 1.39 -5.86
CA ALA A 45 4.22 0.66 -6.37
C ALA A 45 4.68 -0.43 -5.39
N GLY A 46 4.92 -1.61 -5.94
CA GLY A 46 5.39 -2.77 -5.20
C GLY A 46 5.93 -3.83 -6.15
N VAL A 47 6.61 -4.81 -5.59
CA VAL A 47 7.19 -5.93 -6.32
C VAL A 47 6.76 -7.26 -5.70
N LEU A 48 6.73 -8.29 -6.52
CA LEU A 48 6.46 -9.67 -6.14
C LEU A 48 7.51 -10.58 -6.78
N LYS A 49 8.08 -11.45 -5.96
CA LYS A 49 8.86 -12.61 -6.38
C LYS A 49 8.09 -13.89 -5.99
N ALA A 50 8.01 -14.85 -6.88
CA ALA A 50 7.40 -16.14 -6.61
C ALA A 50 8.43 -17.05 -5.91
N ALA A 51 8.70 -16.80 -4.64
CA ALA A 51 9.67 -17.55 -3.86
C ALA A 51 9.03 -18.23 -2.63
N SER A 52 9.11 -19.55 -2.62
CA SER A 52 8.85 -20.40 -1.46
C SER A 52 9.95 -20.16 -0.41
N PRO A 53 9.68 -20.35 0.90
CA PRO A 53 10.71 -20.19 1.94
C PRO A 53 11.82 -21.24 1.87
N LEU A 54 11.65 -22.27 1.05
CA LEU A 54 12.62 -23.33 0.81
C LEU A 54 13.37 -23.19 -0.52
N ALA A 55 13.09 -22.14 -1.30
CA ALA A 55 13.77 -21.86 -2.55
C ALA A 55 15.20 -21.34 -2.29
N ASP A 56 16.13 -21.66 -3.17
CA ASP A 56 17.54 -21.25 -3.06
C ASP A 56 17.72 -19.73 -3.07
N ASP A 57 16.82 -19.02 -3.78
CA ASP A 57 16.80 -17.56 -3.91
C ASP A 57 15.86 -16.85 -2.90
N ALA A 58 15.30 -17.57 -1.93
CA ALA A 58 14.32 -17.01 -0.99
C ALA A 58 14.83 -15.77 -0.22
N ILE A 59 16.11 -15.76 0.17
CA ILE A 59 16.71 -14.64 0.88
C ILE A 59 16.84 -13.41 -0.04
N ASP A 60 17.33 -13.59 -1.25
CA ASP A 60 17.48 -12.51 -2.23
C ASP A 60 16.11 -11.93 -2.63
N ALA A 61 15.10 -12.79 -2.79
CA ALA A 61 13.73 -12.39 -3.05
C ALA A 61 13.15 -11.56 -1.88
N LEU A 62 13.33 -12.02 -0.65
CA LEU A 62 12.87 -11.32 0.55
C LEU A 62 13.55 -9.96 0.71
N ASP A 63 14.87 -9.90 0.54
CA ASP A 63 15.64 -8.65 0.66
C ASP A 63 15.18 -7.61 -0.35
N PHE A 64 14.94 -8.03 -1.59
CA PHE A 64 14.41 -7.15 -2.64
C PHE A 64 12.98 -6.67 -2.33
N GLU A 65 12.09 -7.56 -1.92
CA GLU A 65 10.71 -7.22 -1.58
C GLU A 65 10.63 -6.33 -0.34
N ILE A 66 11.46 -6.57 0.67
CA ILE A 66 11.54 -5.70 1.86
C ILE A 66 12.08 -4.32 1.48
N ASP A 67 13.07 -4.24 0.60
CA ASP A 67 13.63 -2.93 0.20
C ASP A 67 12.61 -2.07 -0.54
N VAL A 68 11.82 -2.67 -1.43
CA VAL A 68 10.80 -1.96 -2.20
C VAL A 68 9.50 -1.79 -1.39
N ASN A 69 8.89 -2.89 -0.92
CA ASN A 69 7.54 -2.88 -0.38
C ASN A 69 7.48 -2.27 1.04
N VAL A 70 8.55 -2.36 1.83
CA VAL A 70 8.58 -1.91 3.22
C VAL A 70 9.41 -0.64 3.39
N LYS A 71 10.70 -0.69 3.04
CA LYS A 71 11.56 0.50 3.17
C LYS A 71 11.12 1.59 2.19
N GLY A 72 10.64 1.21 0.99
CA GLY A 72 10.03 2.14 0.03
C GLY A 72 8.84 2.90 0.62
N LEU A 73 7.91 2.21 1.30
CA LEU A 73 6.81 2.84 2.02
C LEU A 73 7.32 3.86 3.05
N ILE A 74 8.29 3.48 3.88
CA ILE A 74 8.84 4.39 4.90
C ILE A 74 9.48 5.62 4.25
N ARG A 75 10.28 5.43 3.19
CA ARG A 75 10.91 6.54 2.44
C ARG A 75 9.87 7.50 1.84
N MET A 76 8.80 6.95 1.25
CA MET A 76 7.69 7.74 0.69
C MET A 76 7.02 8.58 1.78
N VAL A 77 6.68 7.95 2.91
CA VAL A 77 6.03 8.67 4.02
C VAL A 77 6.94 9.74 4.61
N GLN A 78 8.22 9.46 4.83
CA GLN A 78 9.17 10.45 5.32
C GLN A 78 9.28 11.67 4.41
N ALA A 79 9.14 11.50 3.10
CA ALA A 79 9.21 12.60 2.14
C ALA A 79 7.88 13.37 2.02
N PHE A 80 6.75 12.68 2.02
CA PHE A 80 5.45 13.29 1.72
C PHE A 80 4.61 13.65 2.95
N ALA A 81 4.82 13.05 4.13
CA ALA A 81 4.07 13.42 5.32
C ALA A 81 4.20 14.91 5.70
N PRO A 82 5.38 15.56 5.58
CA PRO A 82 5.49 17.00 5.78
C PRO A 82 4.70 17.82 4.74
N VAL A 83 4.63 17.35 3.48
CA VAL A 83 3.85 18.00 2.41
C VAL A 83 2.37 17.91 2.73
N LEU A 84 1.86 16.71 3.02
CA LEU A 84 0.47 16.50 3.44
C LEU A 84 0.11 17.38 4.64
N LYS A 85 0.98 17.43 5.65
CA LYS A 85 0.78 18.28 6.84
C LYS A 85 0.62 19.75 6.46
N SER A 86 1.47 20.27 5.57
CA SER A 86 1.42 21.68 5.15
C SER A 86 0.16 22.01 4.35
N ASN A 87 -0.46 21.01 3.72
CA ASN A 87 -1.69 21.13 2.93
C ASN A 87 -2.97 20.73 3.72
N GLY A 88 -2.90 20.71 5.06
CA GLY A 88 -4.07 20.47 5.91
C GLY A 88 -4.29 19.01 6.33
N GLY A 89 -3.30 18.13 6.15
CA GLY A 89 -3.34 16.71 6.54
C GLY A 89 -3.53 15.77 5.36
N GLY A 90 -4.58 15.92 4.59
CA GLY A 90 -4.85 15.11 3.41
C GLY A 90 -4.96 13.62 3.68
N ALA A 91 -4.53 12.78 2.73
CA ALA A 91 -4.61 11.33 2.88
C ALA A 91 -3.38 10.57 2.35
N LEU A 92 -3.09 9.43 2.98
CA LEU A 92 -2.10 8.43 2.55
C LEU A 92 -2.81 7.09 2.33
N VAL A 93 -2.76 6.58 1.12
CA VAL A 93 -3.28 5.25 0.75
C VAL A 93 -2.10 4.31 0.52
N GLN A 94 -2.07 3.19 1.25
CA GLN A 94 -1.07 2.14 1.09
C GLN A 94 -1.69 0.89 0.45
N LEU A 95 -1.16 0.47 -0.70
CA LEU A 95 -1.52 -0.81 -1.33
C LEU A 95 -0.79 -1.96 -0.66
N ASN A 96 -1.48 -2.62 0.27
CA ASN A 96 -1.08 -3.87 0.89
C ASN A 96 -1.56 -5.07 0.04
N SER A 97 -2.09 -6.12 0.62
CA SER A 97 -2.64 -7.30 -0.06
C SER A 97 -3.40 -8.18 0.93
N VAL A 98 -4.26 -9.08 0.48
CA VAL A 98 -4.73 -10.22 1.31
C VAL A 98 -3.55 -11.06 1.82
N ALA A 99 -2.44 -11.09 1.09
CA ALA A 99 -1.20 -11.73 1.51
C ALA A 99 -0.57 -11.11 2.77
N SER A 100 -0.97 -9.89 3.15
CA SER A 100 -0.55 -9.27 4.41
C SER A 100 -1.22 -9.87 5.65
N LEU A 101 -2.32 -10.62 5.46
CA LEU A 101 -3.10 -11.26 6.52
C LEU A 101 -2.99 -12.79 6.49
N ARG A 102 -2.75 -13.36 5.31
CA ARG A 102 -2.60 -14.79 5.10
C ARG A 102 -1.38 -15.07 4.24
N ASN A 103 -0.52 -15.98 4.66
CA ASN A 103 0.60 -16.45 3.84
C ASN A 103 0.12 -17.38 2.72
N PHE A 104 0.74 -17.24 1.54
CA PHE A 104 0.65 -18.16 0.42
C PHE A 104 2.03 -18.79 0.22
N ALA A 105 2.15 -20.12 0.33
CA ALA A 105 3.43 -20.80 0.43
C ALA A 105 4.40 -20.54 -0.74
N ASP A 106 3.85 -20.43 -1.98
CA ASP A 106 4.65 -20.17 -3.18
C ASP A 106 5.02 -18.68 -3.34
N PHE A 107 4.45 -17.79 -2.51
CA PHE A 107 4.69 -16.37 -2.43
C PHE A 107 5.04 -15.95 -1.00
N ALA A 108 5.78 -16.81 -0.27
CA ALA A 108 5.95 -16.62 1.16
C ALA A 108 6.78 -15.37 1.49
N THR A 109 7.80 -15.05 0.70
CA THR A 109 8.63 -13.85 0.88
C THR A 109 7.82 -12.57 0.61
N TYR A 110 7.02 -12.58 -0.45
CA TYR A 110 6.08 -11.49 -0.74
C TYR A 110 5.07 -11.31 0.39
N SER A 111 4.46 -12.40 0.86
CA SER A 111 3.50 -12.36 1.97
C SER A 111 4.12 -11.75 3.22
N ALA A 112 5.37 -12.11 3.54
CA ALA A 112 6.11 -11.53 4.65
C ALA A 112 6.35 -10.02 4.46
N SER A 113 6.73 -9.59 3.25
CA SER A 113 6.93 -8.18 2.95
C SER A 113 5.62 -7.37 3.07
N LYS A 114 4.50 -7.92 2.61
CA LYS A 114 3.19 -7.28 2.72
C LYS A 114 2.65 -7.28 4.16
N ALA A 115 2.92 -8.31 4.96
CA ALA A 115 2.60 -8.32 6.38
C ALA A 115 3.39 -7.23 7.15
N ALA A 116 4.68 -7.09 6.86
CA ALA A 116 5.51 -6.03 7.42
C ALA A 116 5.02 -4.63 6.98
N SER A 117 4.69 -4.46 5.69
CA SER A 117 4.11 -3.21 5.17
C SER A 117 2.80 -2.85 5.88
N TYR A 118 1.91 -3.83 6.10
CA TYR A 118 0.65 -3.60 6.81
C TYR A 118 0.88 -3.22 8.29
N SER A 119 1.81 -3.88 8.97
CA SER A 119 2.18 -3.52 10.34
C SER A 119 2.68 -2.05 10.43
N ILE A 120 3.52 -1.63 9.47
CA ILE A 120 3.95 -0.22 9.36
C ILE A 120 2.76 0.71 9.09
N THR A 121 1.83 0.30 8.21
CA THR A 121 0.64 1.11 7.87
C THR A 121 -0.25 1.36 9.09
N GLN A 122 -0.40 0.39 10.00
CA GLN A 122 -1.11 0.57 11.27
C GLN A 122 -0.44 1.65 12.14
N GLY A 123 0.89 1.57 12.31
CA GLY A 123 1.63 2.59 13.06
C GLY A 123 1.58 3.98 12.41
N LEU A 124 1.53 4.03 11.07
CA LEU A 124 1.36 5.29 10.34
C LEU A 124 -0.02 5.91 10.55
N ARG A 125 -1.08 5.11 10.61
CA ARG A 125 -2.42 5.58 10.95
C ARG A 125 -2.42 6.36 12.27
N ASP A 126 -1.83 5.76 13.30
CA ASP A 126 -1.80 6.38 14.62
C ASP A 126 -0.94 7.66 14.63
N LYS A 127 0.24 7.61 14.02
CA LYS A 127 1.17 8.74 13.99
C LYS A 127 0.73 9.90 13.12
N LEU A 128 0.12 9.62 11.97
CA LEU A 128 -0.29 10.66 11.02
C LEU A 128 -1.66 11.27 11.38
N SER A 129 -2.46 10.62 12.24
CA SER A 129 -3.68 11.20 12.80
C SER A 129 -3.40 12.49 13.58
N GLU A 130 -2.24 12.60 14.24
CA GLU A 130 -1.80 13.79 14.99
C GLU A 130 -1.69 15.05 14.10
N GLN A 131 -1.48 14.86 12.79
CA GLN A 131 -1.41 15.96 11.82
C GLN A 131 -2.66 16.06 10.92
N GLY A 132 -3.70 15.27 11.19
CA GLY A 132 -4.94 15.26 10.41
C GLY A 132 -4.85 14.48 9.09
N THR A 133 -3.82 13.64 8.88
CA THR A 133 -3.72 12.81 7.68
C THR A 133 -4.53 11.53 7.85
N HIS A 134 -5.51 11.31 6.95
CA HIS A 134 -6.24 10.06 6.88
C HIS A 134 -5.39 8.96 6.22
N VAL A 135 -5.21 7.84 6.89
CA VAL A 135 -4.45 6.69 6.35
C VAL A 135 -5.45 5.59 5.94
N VAL A 136 -5.27 5.05 4.74
CA VAL A 136 -6.08 3.96 4.19
C VAL A 136 -5.17 2.77 3.86
N SER A 137 -5.55 1.59 4.32
CA SER A 137 -4.87 0.31 4.07
C SER A 137 -5.72 -0.54 3.12
N VAL A 138 -5.22 -0.76 1.91
CA VAL A 138 -5.95 -1.49 0.86
C VAL A 138 -5.40 -2.90 0.75
N HIS A 139 -6.27 -3.91 0.79
CA HIS A 139 -5.92 -5.32 0.81
C HIS A 139 -6.55 -6.08 -0.37
N PRO A 140 -6.10 -5.86 -1.61
CA PRO A 140 -6.63 -6.60 -2.75
C PRO A 140 -6.16 -8.05 -2.76
N GLY A 141 -6.98 -8.92 -3.36
CA GLY A 141 -6.58 -10.21 -3.90
C GLY A 141 -5.87 -10.05 -5.24
N PRO A 142 -5.97 -11.04 -6.15
CA PRO A 142 -5.46 -10.93 -7.51
C PRO A 142 -6.23 -9.85 -8.30
N ILE A 143 -5.49 -8.89 -8.85
CA ILE A 143 -6.03 -7.81 -9.69
C ILE A 143 -5.37 -7.89 -11.06
N ASP A 144 -6.14 -7.71 -12.11
CA ASP A 144 -5.75 -7.78 -13.52
C ASP A 144 -4.68 -6.71 -13.84
N THR A 145 -3.43 -7.12 -13.79
CA THR A 145 -2.23 -6.30 -13.95
C THR A 145 -1.08 -7.21 -14.40
N ASP A 146 -0.02 -6.63 -14.97
CA ASP A 146 1.21 -7.34 -15.34
C ASP A 146 1.74 -8.22 -14.19
N MET A 147 1.61 -7.79 -12.94
CA MET A 147 2.02 -8.56 -11.77
C MET A 147 1.20 -9.85 -11.60
N ALA A 148 -0.09 -9.83 -11.88
CA ALA A 148 -0.93 -11.02 -11.82
C ALA A 148 -0.60 -11.99 -12.97
N ASP A 149 -0.31 -11.47 -14.15
CA ASP A 149 0.12 -12.26 -15.30
C ASP A 149 1.44 -12.97 -15.00
N ASP A 150 2.44 -12.24 -14.52
CA ASP A 150 3.75 -12.77 -14.13
C ASP A 150 3.65 -13.83 -12.99
N ALA A 151 2.67 -13.68 -12.13
CA ALA A 151 2.40 -14.60 -11.02
C ALA A 151 1.51 -15.81 -11.42
N GLY A 152 1.01 -15.86 -12.66
CA GLY A 152 0.10 -16.93 -13.13
C GLY A 152 -1.31 -16.86 -12.51
N LEU A 153 -1.77 -15.67 -12.13
CA LEU A 153 -3.04 -15.43 -11.44
C LEU A 153 -4.12 -14.79 -12.35
N THR A 154 -3.87 -14.64 -13.63
CA THR A 154 -4.76 -13.99 -14.61
C THR A 154 -6.18 -14.52 -14.59
N GLU A 155 -6.36 -15.85 -14.50
CA GLU A 155 -7.70 -16.49 -14.55
C GLU A 155 -8.61 -16.13 -13.36
N VAL A 156 -8.01 -15.68 -12.24
CA VAL A 156 -8.73 -15.35 -11.01
C VAL A 156 -8.63 -13.85 -10.65
N ALA A 157 -7.98 -13.09 -11.53
CA ALA A 157 -7.79 -11.66 -11.31
C ALA A 157 -9.07 -10.86 -11.61
N GLU A 158 -9.35 -9.86 -10.79
CA GLU A 158 -10.48 -8.96 -10.94
C GLU A 158 -10.05 -7.56 -11.41
N PRO A 159 -10.97 -6.74 -11.97
CA PRO A 159 -10.62 -5.44 -12.56
C PRO A 159 -9.99 -4.45 -11.59
N PRO A 160 -8.96 -3.68 -12.00
CA PRO A 160 -8.31 -2.64 -11.19
C PRO A 160 -9.27 -1.54 -10.71
N SER A 161 -10.37 -1.31 -11.43
CA SER A 161 -11.39 -0.32 -11.04
C SER A 161 -11.99 -0.59 -9.66
N LEU A 162 -12.10 -1.86 -9.24
CA LEU A 162 -12.59 -2.22 -7.91
C LEU A 162 -11.69 -1.63 -6.80
N VAL A 163 -10.39 -1.61 -7.03
CA VAL A 163 -9.41 -1.03 -6.10
C VAL A 163 -9.60 0.49 -6.03
N ALA A 164 -9.70 1.15 -7.18
CA ALA A 164 -9.90 2.60 -7.26
C ALA A 164 -11.21 3.03 -6.60
N ASP A 165 -12.31 2.35 -6.91
CA ASP A 165 -13.63 2.63 -6.31
C ASP A 165 -13.62 2.42 -4.79
N GLY A 166 -12.96 1.35 -4.32
CA GLY A 166 -12.81 1.09 -2.89
C GLY A 166 -11.99 2.17 -2.17
N ILE A 167 -10.93 2.68 -2.79
CA ILE A 167 -10.13 3.79 -2.25
C ILE A 167 -10.99 5.06 -2.14
N LEU A 168 -11.70 5.42 -3.21
CA LEU A 168 -12.57 6.61 -3.21
C LEU A 168 -13.63 6.53 -2.11
N ALA A 169 -14.31 5.39 -1.98
CA ALA A 169 -15.29 5.17 -0.93
C ALA A 169 -14.70 5.29 0.50
N ALA A 170 -13.48 4.77 0.71
CA ALA A 170 -12.79 4.88 2.00
C ALA A 170 -12.37 6.32 2.33
N LEU A 171 -11.94 7.09 1.33
CA LEU A 171 -11.61 8.50 1.49
C LEU A 171 -12.84 9.34 1.89
N GLU A 172 -14.02 8.99 1.37
CA GLU A 172 -15.28 9.65 1.72
C GLU A 172 -15.81 9.24 3.09
N SER A 173 -15.70 7.93 3.44
CA SER A 173 -16.26 7.38 4.69
C SER A 173 -15.35 7.52 5.90
N GLY A 174 -14.05 7.74 5.70
CA GLY A 174 -13.04 7.73 6.76
C GLY A 174 -12.63 6.32 7.20
N GLU A 175 -12.98 5.26 6.45
CA GLU A 175 -12.59 3.90 6.79
C GLU A 175 -11.08 3.66 6.58
N PHE A 176 -10.46 2.92 7.51
CA PHE A 176 -9.05 2.56 7.44
C PHE A 176 -8.79 1.39 6.49
N HIS A 177 -9.65 0.37 6.47
CA HIS A 177 -9.46 -0.83 5.69
C HIS A 177 -10.32 -0.87 4.42
N VAL A 178 -9.70 -1.27 3.31
CA VAL A 178 -10.36 -1.52 2.02
C VAL A 178 -10.08 -2.94 1.55
N PHE A 179 -11.12 -3.71 1.28
CA PHE A 179 -11.09 -5.07 0.74
C PHE A 179 -11.92 -5.09 -0.56
N PRO A 180 -11.32 -4.79 -1.73
CA PRO A 180 -12.09 -4.38 -2.89
C PRO A 180 -12.73 -5.50 -3.70
N ASP A 181 -12.03 -6.62 -3.87
CA ASP A 181 -12.41 -7.74 -4.72
C ASP A 181 -13.10 -8.88 -3.93
N SER A 182 -13.55 -9.92 -4.61
CA SER A 182 -14.29 -11.02 -4.03
C SER A 182 -13.47 -11.80 -3.00
N MET A 183 -12.20 -12.13 -3.31
CA MET A 183 -11.30 -12.81 -2.36
C MET A 183 -11.04 -11.94 -1.13
N ALA A 184 -10.79 -10.67 -1.35
CA ALA A 184 -10.57 -9.70 -0.28
C ALA A 184 -11.79 -9.59 0.64
N LYS A 185 -13.00 -9.53 0.09
CA LYS A 185 -14.25 -9.48 0.85
C LYS A 185 -14.46 -10.72 1.73
N ASP A 186 -14.12 -11.91 1.22
CA ASP A 186 -14.18 -13.15 2.01
C ASP A 186 -13.19 -13.13 3.19
N VAL A 187 -11.97 -12.66 2.97
CA VAL A 187 -10.99 -12.46 4.05
C VAL A 187 -11.52 -11.47 5.08
N TRP A 188 -12.10 -10.35 4.63
CA TRP A 188 -12.66 -9.33 5.53
C TRP A 188 -13.77 -9.85 6.41
N GLN A 189 -14.68 -10.69 5.92
CA GLN A 189 -15.76 -11.27 6.72
C GLN A 189 -15.25 -11.98 7.97
N ASN A 190 -14.09 -12.64 7.86
CA ASN A 190 -13.47 -13.37 8.96
C ASN A 190 -12.53 -12.51 9.82
N TYR A 191 -11.90 -11.50 9.23
CA TYR A 191 -10.92 -10.63 9.90
C TYR A 191 -11.54 -9.41 10.58
N LYS A 192 -12.71 -8.96 10.15
CA LYS A 192 -13.36 -7.71 10.56
C LYS A 192 -13.49 -7.52 12.07
N SER A 193 -13.84 -8.58 12.79
CA SER A 193 -14.02 -8.48 14.25
C SER A 193 -12.70 -8.21 14.96
N PHE A 194 -11.61 -8.85 14.53
CA PHE A 194 -10.27 -8.62 15.07
C PHE A 194 -9.77 -7.21 14.67
N ALA A 195 -9.92 -6.84 13.40
CA ALA A 195 -9.50 -5.55 12.91
C ALA A 195 -10.10 -4.40 13.72
N ARG A 196 -11.42 -4.41 13.90
CA ARG A 196 -12.13 -3.36 14.64
C ARG A 196 -11.81 -3.31 16.14
N LYS A 197 -11.59 -4.47 16.77
CA LYS A 197 -11.35 -4.53 18.22
C LYS A 197 -9.89 -4.33 18.60
N VAL A 198 -8.96 -4.83 17.79
CA VAL A 198 -7.54 -4.90 18.14
C VAL A 198 -6.72 -3.91 17.33
N VAL A 199 -6.93 -3.84 16.00
CA VAL A 199 -6.13 -2.97 15.14
C VAL A 199 -6.60 -1.52 15.18
N GLU A 200 -7.93 -1.29 15.18
CA GLU A 200 -8.53 0.04 15.14
C GLU A 200 -8.95 0.53 16.54
N GLY A 201 -9.07 -0.38 17.50
CA GLY A 201 -9.38 -0.04 18.89
C GLY A 201 -8.23 0.69 19.58
N SER A 202 -8.56 1.65 20.45
CA SER A 202 -7.57 2.19 21.37
C SER A 202 -7.30 1.16 22.47
N MET A 203 -6.04 0.75 22.64
CA MET A 203 -5.64 0.00 23.83
C MET A 203 -5.80 0.93 25.04
N SER A 204 -6.50 0.47 26.09
CA SER A 204 -6.53 1.20 27.35
C SER A 204 -5.09 1.21 27.96
N GLU A 205 -4.77 2.23 28.74
CA GLU A 205 -3.45 2.33 29.40
C GLU A 205 -3.14 1.10 30.29
N GLU A 206 -4.18 0.42 30.80
CA GLU A 206 -4.08 -0.82 31.59
C GLU A 206 -3.67 -2.04 30.74
N GLU A 207 -4.14 -2.14 29.48
CA GLU A 207 -3.79 -3.22 28.57
C GLU A 207 -2.38 -3.04 27.95
N ALA A 208 -1.90 -1.81 27.84
CA ALA A 208 -0.56 -1.52 27.35
C ALA A 208 0.56 -1.78 28.38
N ALA A 209 0.20 -1.93 29.67
CA ALA A 209 1.12 -2.11 30.79
C ALA A 209 1.22 -3.58 31.28
N SER A 210 0.45 -4.50 30.71
CA SER A 210 0.46 -5.94 31.03
C SER A 210 1.21 -6.76 29.98
#